data_f26ffede8fcb3dd52f538138cf0c031f
#
_entry.id   f26ffede8fcb3dd52f538138cf0c031f
#
_cell.length_a   1.000
_cell.length_b   1.000
_cell.length_c   1.000
_cell.angle_alpha   90.00
_cell.angle_beta   90.00
_cell.angle_gamma   90.00
#
_symmetry.space_group_name_H-M   'P 1'
#
loop_
_entity.id
_entity.type
_entity.pdbx_description
1 polymer ?
#
loop_
_entity_poly.entity_id
_entity_poly.type
_entity_poly.pdbx_seq_one_letter_code
_entity_poly.pdbx_strand_id
1 'polypeptide(L)'
;AGVDQSAGGPGEDGRPQRRQFGNLFLSREPIEYCRHHLLPKSASIGPLSIQRSALECAVTFSGTRFRFVNTHLTHLCSETRVPQAQELLRIHKEAPHEGLPVCGAIEVNPLRDGGDYWAEGLMTGEVSPNAVMLGDFNCTPDTSEYELITGPLSPYGGRVTHPLGFVDAWVYAGGDPDGGFTSDVKNEPARLDYAFVSAGLRECIARCWVDEAAPGSDHQPVWLELA
;
A
#
# COMPACT_ATOMS: atom_id res chain seq x y z
N ALA A 1 9.64 4.84 6.10
CA ALA A 1 10.59 3.81 5.67
C ALA A 1 10.53 2.58 6.57
N GLY A 2 10.65 1.38 5.98
CA GLY A 2 10.68 0.12 6.76
C GLY A 2 12.00 -0.06 7.52
N VAL A 3 13.11 0.40 6.96
CA VAL A 3 14.46 0.36 7.54
C VAL A 3 15.11 1.73 7.44
N ASP A 4 15.69 2.17 8.54
CA ASP A 4 16.54 3.35 8.61
C ASP A 4 17.58 3.14 9.72
N GLN A 5 18.76 2.67 9.36
CA GLN A 5 19.83 2.36 10.32
C GLN A 5 21.18 2.93 9.87
N SER A 6 22.09 3.12 10.85
CA SER A 6 23.45 3.57 10.58
C SER A 6 24.18 2.55 9.69
N ALA A 7 24.92 3.05 8.71
CA ALA A 7 25.77 2.24 7.85
C ALA A 7 27.16 1.94 8.47
N GLY A 8 27.47 2.44 9.69
CA GLY A 8 28.69 2.13 10.46
C GLY A 8 29.80 3.13 10.26
N GLY A 9 29.84 4.17 9.66
CA GLY A 9 30.91 5.17 9.54
C GLY A 9 30.45 6.45 8.82
N PRO A 10 31.27 7.49 8.85
CA PRO A 10 31.00 8.67 8.04
C PRO A 10 31.21 8.37 6.55
N GLY A 11 30.42 9.02 5.70
CA GLY A 11 30.63 9.05 4.27
C GLY A 11 31.90 9.86 3.89
N GLU A 12 32.19 9.89 2.61
CA GLU A 12 33.31 10.69 2.08
C GLU A 12 33.18 12.19 2.41
N ASP A 13 31.96 12.66 2.60
CA ASP A 13 31.62 14.02 2.99
C ASP A 13 31.66 14.26 4.52
N GLY A 14 32.07 13.27 5.30
CA GLY A 14 32.13 13.31 6.77
C GLY A 14 30.77 13.21 7.46
N ARG A 15 29.67 13.03 6.73
CA ARG A 15 28.33 12.90 7.31
C ARG A 15 28.00 11.45 7.66
N PRO A 16 27.14 11.21 8.68
CA PRO A 16 26.66 9.87 8.97
C PRO A 16 25.95 9.27 7.75
N GLN A 17 26.41 8.10 7.34
CA GLN A 17 25.71 7.32 6.30
C GLN A 17 24.56 6.54 6.89
N ARG A 18 23.46 6.51 6.16
CA ARG A 18 22.25 5.74 6.51
C ARG A 18 21.93 4.76 5.41
N ARG A 19 21.57 3.54 5.80
CA ARG A 19 20.97 2.54 4.92
C ARG A 19 19.46 2.63 5.10
N GLN A 20 18.78 3.00 4.03
CA GLN A 20 17.33 3.17 4.03
C GLN A 20 16.70 2.23 3.01
N PHE A 21 15.60 1.62 3.41
CA PHE A 21 14.77 0.78 2.56
C PHE A 21 13.31 1.02 2.92
N GLY A 22 12.45 1.21 1.92
CA GLY A 22 11.04 1.49 2.16
C GLY A 22 10.30 1.83 0.89
N ASN A 23 9.07 2.31 1.07
CA ASN A 23 8.16 2.65 -0.01
C ASN A 23 8.26 4.14 -0.33
N LEU A 24 8.00 4.49 -1.59
CA LEU A 24 7.95 5.87 -2.09
C LEU A 24 6.59 6.10 -2.74
N PHE A 25 5.99 7.24 -2.47
CA PHE A 25 4.80 7.72 -3.13
C PHE A 25 5.08 9.09 -3.77
N LEU A 26 4.70 9.25 -5.03
CA LEU A 26 4.80 10.50 -5.78
C LEU A 26 3.42 10.89 -6.29
N SER A 27 3.06 12.15 -6.21
CA SER A 27 1.77 12.67 -6.66
C SER A 27 1.95 14.01 -7.36
N ARG A 28 1.14 14.27 -8.38
CA ARG A 28 1.00 15.60 -8.96
C ARG A 28 0.07 16.49 -8.14
N GLU A 29 -0.92 15.88 -7.51
CA GLU A 29 -1.82 16.56 -6.58
C GLU A 29 -1.20 16.61 -5.18
N PRO A 30 -1.58 17.59 -4.35
CA PRO A 30 -1.11 17.67 -2.98
C PRO A 30 -1.41 16.40 -2.20
N ILE A 31 -0.40 15.88 -1.48
CA ILE A 31 -0.59 14.81 -0.52
C ILE A 31 -1.13 15.44 0.77
N GLU A 32 -2.36 15.09 1.12
CA GLU A 32 -3.07 15.70 2.24
C GLU A 32 -2.52 15.22 3.59
N TYR A 33 -2.24 13.92 3.69
CA TYR A 33 -1.54 13.33 4.83
C TYR A 33 -0.82 12.05 4.43
N CYS A 34 0.16 11.66 5.25
CA CYS A 34 0.83 10.38 5.16
C CYS A 34 0.83 9.68 6.52
N ARG A 35 0.74 8.35 6.51
CA ARG A 35 0.96 7.49 7.67
C ARG A 35 1.94 6.38 7.33
N HIS A 36 2.82 6.09 8.27
CA HIS A 36 3.75 4.97 8.18
C HIS A 36 3.31 3.86 9.11
N HIS A 37 2.99 2.71 8.55
CA HIS A 37 2.60 1.52 9.28
C HIS A 37 3.73 0.50 9.19
N LEU A 38 4.33 0.12 10.31
CA LEU A 38 5.27 -1.00 10.35
C LEU A 38 4.49 -2.30 10.31
N LEU A 39 4.83 -3.17 9.38
CA LEU A 39 4.19 -4.48 9.24
C LEU A 39 4.82 -5.50 10.18
N PRO A 40 4.09 -6.55 10.58
CA PRO A 40 4.64 -7.64 11.38
C PRO A 40 5.94 -8.20 10.79
N LYS A 41 6.90 -8.47 11.65
CA LYS A 41 8.22 -8.98 11.29
C LYS A 41 8.60 -10.18 12.14
N SER A 42 9.03 -11.24 11.48
CA SER A 42 9.63 -12.40 12.14
C SER A 42 11.15 -12.27 12.17
N ALA A 43 11.75 -12.57 13.30
CA ALA A 43 13.20 -12.70 13.38
C ALA A 43 13.65 -13.94 12.58
N SER A 44 14.83 -13.83 11.97
CA SER A 44 15.45 -14.95 11.25
C SER A 44 16.93 -15.00 11.58
N ILE A 45 17.44 -16.21 11.76
CA ILE A 45 18.88 -16.50 11.87
C ILE A 45 19.44 -17.07 10.58
N GLY A 46 18.59 -17.30 9.59
CA GLY A 46 18.92 -17.80 8.24
C GLY A 46 18.79 -16.70 7.17
N PRO A 47 17.78 -16.76 6.29
CA PRO A 47 17.58 -15.77 5.24
C PRO A 47 17.39 -14.36 5.78
N LEU A 48 17.83 -13.35 5.03
CA LEU A 48 17.73 -11.95 5.40
C LEU A 48 16.26 -11.54 5.62
N SER A 49 15.92 -11.16 6.84
CA SER A 49 14.61 -10.63 7.22
C SER A 49 14.69 -9.11 7.41
N ILE A 50 13.97 -8.36 6.58
CA ILE A 50 13.95 -6.91 6.58
C ILE A 50 12.60 -6.43 7.14
N GLN A 51 12.62 -5.38 7.98
CA GLN A 51 11.39 -4.73 8.41
C GLN A 51 10.64 -4.19 7.19
N ARG A 52 9.41 -4.63 7.01
CA ARG A 52 8.50 -4.15 5.98
C ARG A 52 7.54 -3.11 6.55
N SER A 53 6.99 -2.29 5.67
CA SER A 53 6.05 -1.23 6.04
C SER A 53 5.01 -1.00 4.95
N ALA A 54 3.93 -0.32 5.31
CA ALA A 54 3.00 0.27 4.38
C ALA A 54 3.05 1.80 4.53
N LEU A 55 3.14 2.50 3.41
CA LEU A 55 3.04 3.95 3.33
C LEU A 55 1.63 4.29 2.83
N GLU A 56 0.81 4.83 3.72
CA GLU A 56 -0.50 5.34 3.39
C GLU A 56 -0.41 6.84 3.08
N CYS A 57 -0.96 7.25 1.94
CA CYS A 57 -1.07 8.64 1.54
C CYS A 57 -2.50 8.94 1.09
N ALA A 58 -3.03 10.09 1.46
CA ALA A 58 -4.33 10.56 0.98
C ALA A 58 -4.16 11.67 -0.03
N VAL A 59 -4.90 11.57 -1.13
CA VAL A 59 -4.93 12.56 -2.22
C VAL A 59 -6.35 12.71 -2.72
N THR A 60 -6.74 13.95 -3.05
CA THR A 60 -8.04 14.24 -3.64
C THR A 60 -7.91 14.46 -5.15
N PHE A 61 -8.68 13.70 -5.92
CA PHE A 61 -8.84 13.88 -7.36
C PHE A 61 -10.29 14.19 -7.68
N SER A 62 -10.53 15.25 -8.45
CA SER A 62 -11.89 15.66 -8.85
C SER A 62 -12.90 15.71 -7.70
N GLY A 63 -12.48 16.16 -6.52
CA GLY A 63 -13.30 16.27 -5.32
C GLY A 63 -13.52 14.96 -4.54
N THR A 64 -12.97 13.85 -5.01
CA THR A 64 -13.02 12.55 -4.30
C THR A 64 -11.67 12.26 -3.68
N ARG A 65 -11.67 11.98 -2.36
CA ARG A 65 -10.47 11.59 -1.63
C ARG A 65 -10.23 10.10 -1.76
N PHE A 66 -9.01 9.74 -2.11
CA PHE A 66 -8.51 8.37 -2.19
C PHE A 66 -7.39 8.16 -1.16
N ARG A 67 -7.32 6.96 -0.62
CA ARG A 67 -6.21 6.49 0.19
C ARG A 67 -5.38 5.52 -0.64
N PHE A 68 -4.10 5.82 -0.79
CA PHE A 68 -3.14 4.95 -1.46
C PHE A 68 -2.26 4.29 -0.41
N VAL A 69 -2.20 2.97 -0.42
CA VAL A 69 -1.38 2.19 0.50
C VAL A 69 -0.31 1.47 -0.32
N ASN A 70 0.90 2.02 -0.29
CA ASN A 70 2.04 1.42 -0.99
C ASN A 70 2.80 0.51 -0.04
N THR A 71 3.03 -0.74 -0.45
CA THR A 71 3.69 -1.76 0.36
C THR A 71 4.67 -2.60 -0.44
N HIS A 72 5.57 -3.28 0.27
CA HIS A 72 6.41 -4.34 -0.25
C HIS A 72 6.49 -5.41 0.83
N LEU A 73 5.79 -6.53 0.65
CA LEU A 73 5.74 -7.61 1.61
C LEU A 73 7.05 -8.41 1.64
N THR A 74 7.20 -9.25 2.65
CA THR A 74 8.39 -10.09 2.76
C THR A 74 8.43 -11.17 1.66
N HIS A 75 9.62 -11.39 1.11
CA HIS A 75 9.87 -12.42 0.11
C HIS A 75 10.07 -13.84 0.71
N LEU A 76 10.14 -13.96 2.05
CA LEU A 76 10.62 -15.19 2.69
C LEU A 76 9.67 -16.38 2.49
N CYS A 77 8.46 -16.29 3.03
CA CYS A 77 7.46 -17.37 2.95
C CYS A 77 6.07 -16.87 3.33
N SER A 78 5.07 -17.69 3.05
CA SER A 78 3.65 -17.39 3.31
C SER A 78 3.39 -17.13 4.80
N GLU A 79 3.99 -17.91 5.70
CA GLU A 79 3.82 -17.76 7.16
C GLU A 79 4.26 -16.39 7.67
N THR A 80 5.18 -15.73 6.97
CA THR A 80 5.64 -14.37 7.30
C THR A 80 4.84 -13.29 6.56
N ARG A 81 4.27 -13.59 5.38
CA ARG A 81 3.44 -12.68 4.60
C ARG A 81 1.99 -12.61 5.09
N VAL A 82 1.40 -13.75 5.49
CA VAL A 82 0.01 -13.78 5.98
C VAL A 82 -0.25 -12.76 7.09
N PRO A 83 0.57 -12.66 8.15
CA PRO A 83 0.38 -11.61 9.15
C PRO A 83 0.49 -10.18 8.58
N GLN A 84 1.33 -9.97 7.56
CA GLN A 84 1.47 -8.66 6.91
C GLN A 84 0.23 -8.31 6.08
N ALA A 85 -0.33 -9.27 5.34
CA ALA A 85 -1.59 -9.10 4.61
C ALA A 85 -2.76 -8.83 5.56
N GLN A 86 -2.84 -9.55 6.68
CA GLN A 86 -3.83 -9.33 7.73
C GLN A 86 -3.74 -7.91 8.30
N GLU A 87 -2.52 -7.43 8.54
CA GLU A 87 -2.29 -6.07 9.03
C GLU A 87 -2.72 -5.01 8.02
N LEU A 88 -2.46 -5.20 6.72
CA LEU A 88 -2.95 -4.30 5.67
C LEU A 88 -4.49 -4.21 5.67
N LEU A 89 -5.17 -5.33 5.81
CA LEU A 89 -6.62 -5.38 5.91
C LEU A 89 -7.13 -4.70 7.20
N ARG A 90 -6.42 -4.88 8.32
CA ARG A 90 -6.72 -4.19 9.58
C ARG A 90 -6.59 -2.67 9.42
N ILE A 91 -5.47 -2.19 8.88
CA ILE A 91 -5.23 -0.76 8.59
C ILE A 91 -6.39 -0.19 7.76
N HIS A 92 -6.84 -0.91 6.73
CA HIS A 92 -7.96 -0.45 5.92
C HIS A 92 -9.27 -0.37 6.70
N LYS A 93 -9.61 -1.41 7.46
CA LYS A 93 -10.87 -1.52 8.22
C LYS A 93 -10.94 -0.53 9.38
N GLU A 94 -9.82 -0.32 10.07
CA GLU A 94 -9.75 0.53 11.26
C GLU A 94 -9.59 2.02 10.92
N ALA A 95 -9.17 2.36 9.71
CA ALA A 95 -8.93 3.74 9.31
C ALA A 95 -10.08 4.72 9.62
N PRO A 96 -11.36 4.39 9.42
CA PRO A 96 -12.45 5.28 9.81
C PRO A 96 -12.53 5.52 11.32
N HIS A 97 -12.15 4.53 12.14
CA HIS A 97 -12.13 4.65 13.61
C HIS A 97 -10.91 5.43 14.10
N GLU A 98 -9.79 5.31 13.42
CA GLU A 98 -8.58 6.08 13.74
C GLU A 98 -8.73 7.57 13.40
N GLY A 99 -9.63 7.91 12.48
CA GLY A 99 -9.85 9.27 12.00
C GLY A 99 -8.68 9.83 11.20
N LEU A 100 -8.71 11.12 10.89
CA LEU A 100 -7.59 11.83 10.25
C LEU A 100 -6.45 12.04 11.26
N PRO A 101 -5.20 12.30 10.79
CA PRO A 101 -4.06 12.61 11.66
C PRO A 101 -4.33 13.75 12.65
N VAL A 102 -5.18 14.68 12.25
CA VAL A 102 -5.78 15.70 13.14
C VAL A 102 -7.29 15.63 12.94
N CYS A 103 -8.02 15.36 14.01
CA CYS A 103 -9.47 15.24 13.99
C CYS A 103 -10.08 15.77 15.29
N GLY A 104 -11.40 15.99 15.27
CA GLY A 104 -12.15 16.58 16.37
C GLY A 104 -12.33 18.09 16.25
N ALA A 105 -12.97 18.69 17.26
CA ALA A 105 -13.20 20.12 17.30
C ALA A 105 -11.94 20.86 17.77
N ILE A 106 -11.53 21.86 17.02
CA ILE A 106 -10.50 22.81 17.46
C ILE A 106 -11.20 23.87 18.28
N GLU A 107 -11.20 23.73 19.60
CA GLU A 107 -11.64 24.81 20.49
C GLU A 107 -10.53 25.85 20.58
N VAL A 108 -10.74 26.99 19.95
CA VAL A 108 -9.88 28.15 20.12
C VAL A 108 -10.07 28.67 21.56
N ASN A 109 -9.06 28.50 22.41
CA ASN A 109 -9.05 29.08 23.73
C ASN A 109 -8.39 30.46 23.66
N PRO A 110 -9.16 31.56 23.67
CA PRO A 110 -8.61 32.90 23.50
C PRO A 110 -7.68 33.33 24.65
N LEU A 111 -7.63 32.59 25.77
CA LEU A 111 -6.73 32.88 26.89
C LEU A 111 -5.35 32.16 26.76
N ARG A 112 -5.21 31.23 25.82
CA ARG A 112 -3.95 30.51 25.57
C ARG A 112 -3.14 31.11 24.45
N ASP A 113 -3.73 31.95 23.60
CA ASP A 113 -3.20 32.17 22.27
C ASP A 113 -2.90 33.62 21.99
N GLY A 114 -1.69 33.99 22.32
CA GLY A 114 -1.02 35.13 21.69
C GLY A 114 -0.28 34.76 20.42
N GLY A 115 -0.75 33.80 19.59
CA GLY A 115 -0.02 33.41 18.39
C GLY A 115 -0.62 32.24 17.64
N ASP A 116 0.02 31.89 16.53
CA ASP A 116 -0.36 30.90 15.55
C ASP A 116 -0.76 29.54 16.17
N TYR A 117 -2.01 29.19 16.02
CA TYR A 117 -2.47 27.85 16.39
C TYR A 117 -1.93 26.86 15.37
N TRP A 118 -1.01 25.99 15.77
CA TRP A 118 -0.30 25.07 14.88
C TRP A 118 -1.25 24.17 14.04
N ALA A 119 -2.48 23.96 14.49
CA ALA A 119 -3.50 23.17 13.79
C ALA A 119 -4.41 24.03 12.89
N GLU A 120 -4.19 25.36 12.81
CA GLU A 120 -4.97 26.23 11.93
C GLU A 120 -4.72 25.86 10.47
N GLY A 121 -5.80 25.70 9.72
CA GLY A 121 -5.75 25.31 8.31
C GLY A 121 -5.45 23.82 8.07
N LEU A 122 -5.29 23.01 9.13
CA LEU A 122 -5.19 21.56 8.94
C LEU A 122 -6.53 20.95 8.53
N MET A 123 -6.43 19.89 7.76
CA MET A 123 -7.59 19.19 7.23
C MET A 123 -8.49 18.65 8.32
N THR A 124 -9.78 18.88 8.14
CA THR A 124 -10.85 18.25 8.90
C THR A 124 -11.69 17.36 7.99
N GLY A 125 -12.48 16.46 8.55
CA GLY A 125 -13.38 15.59 7.80
C GLY A 125 -13.22 14.12 8.18
N GLU A 126 -13.77 13.25 7.34
CA GLU A 126 -13.74 11.81 7.54
C GLU A 126 -12.64 11.15 6.72
N VAL A 127 -12.14 10.02 7.19
CA VAL A 127 -11.25 9.18 6.43
C VAL A 127 -12.00 8.53 5.28
N SER A 128 -11.50 8.64 4.07
CA SER A 128 -12.12 8.03 2.91
C SER A 128 -12.11 6.49 3.02
N PRO A 129 -13.23 5.80 2.77
CA PRO A 129 -13.27 4.36 2.62
C PRO A 129 -12.64 3.91 1.29
N ASN A 130 -12.46 4.83 0.35
CA ASN A 130 -11.90 4.57 -0.96
C ASN A 130 -10.38 4.36 -0.85
N ALA A 131 -9.93 3.14 -1.13
CA ALA A 131 -8.53 2.79 -1.01
C ALA A 131 -8.02 1.99 -2.21
N VAL A 132 -6.75 2.24 -2.55
CA VAL A 132 -5.99 1.47 -3.53
C VAL A 132 -4.71 1.01 -2.85
N MET A 133 -4.49 -0.31 -2.78
CA MET A 133 -3.23 -0.88 -2.32
C MET A 133 -2.36 -1.24 -3.53
N LEU A 134 -1.11 -0.82 -3.52
CA LEU A 134 -0.16 -0.96 -4.61
C LEU A 134 1.17 -1.50 -4.09
N GLY A 135 1.88 -2.25 -4.93
CA GLY A 135 3.26 -2.66 -4.67
C GLY A 135 3.53 -4.12 -4.91
N ASP A 136 4.71 -4.54 -4.47
CA ASP A 136 5.17 -5.93 -4.51
C ASP A 136 4.67 -6.71 -3.28
N PHE A 137 3.74 -7.62 -3.52
CA PHE A 137 3.18 -8.47 -2.46
C PHE A 137 3.97 -9.76 -2.27
N ASN A 138 4.97 -10.05 -3.13
CA ASN A 138 5.78 -11.26 -3.10
C ASN A 138 4.96 -12.55 -3.00
N CYS A 139 3.75 -12.56 -3.55
CA CYS A 139 2.84 -13.71 -3.56
C CYS A 139 2.16 -13.83 -4.93
N THR A 140 1.78 -15.04 -5.29
CA THR A 140 1.03 -15.35 -6.52
C THR A 140 -0.47 -15.52 -6.23
N PRO A 141 -1.35 -15.50 -7.26
CA PRO A 141 -2.81 -15.57 -7.07
C PRO A 141 -3.35 -16.85 -6.42
N ASP A 142 -2.54 -17.88 -6.32
CA ASP A 142 -2.85 -19.18 -5.71
C ASP A 142 -2.50 -19.26 -4.21
N THR A 143 -1.99 -18.16 -3.64
CA THR A 143 -1.55 -18.13 -2.24
C THR A 143 -2.63 -17.67 -1.27
N SER A 144 -2.45 -18.02 0.01
CA SER A 144 -3.37 -17.63 1.09
C SER A 144 -3.40 -16.11 1.33
N GLU A 145 -2.30 -15.40 1.08
CA GLU A 145 -2.23 -13.94 1.21
C GLU A 145 -3.11 -13.25 0.18
N TYR A 146 -3.07 -13.72 -1.05
CA TYR A 146 -3.92 -13.21 -2.12
C TYR A 146 -5.40 -13.49 -1.83
N GLU A 147 -5.73 -14.72 -1.36
CA GLU A 147 -7.09 -15.08 -0.97
C GLU A 147 -7.60 -14.24 0.20
N LEU A 148 -6.76 -13.95 1.20
CA LEU A 148 -7.12 -13.06 2.31
C LEU A 148 -7.53 -11.66 1.82
N ILE A 149 -6.84 -11.12 0.82
CA ILE A 149 -7.08 -9.78 0.29
C ILE A 149 -8.35 -9.76 -0.59
N THR A 150 -8.48 -10.73 -1.49
CA THR A 150 -9.50 -10.71 -2.56
C THR A 150 -10.73 -11.56 -2.25
N GLY A 151 -10.66 -12.41 -1.23
CA GLY A 151 -11.68 -13.39 -0.86
C GLY A 151 -11.48 -14.76 -1.52
N PRO A 152 -12.07 -15.82 -0.94
CA PRO A 152 -11.96 -17.17 -1.44
C PRO A 152 -12.66 -17.35 -2.78
N LEU A 153 -12.18 -18.31 -3.57
CA LEU A 153 -12.83 -18.72 -4.81
C LEU A 153 -14.17 -19.41 -4.51
N SER A 154 -15.21 -19.01 -5.24
CA SER A 154 -16.49 -19.67 -5.20
C SER A 154 -16.53 -20.83 -6.20
N PRO A 155 -17.11 -21.99 -5.85
CA PRO A 155 -17.33 -23.07 -6.83
C PRO A 155 -18.34 -22.67 -7.92
N TYR A 156 -19.04 -21.57 -7.74
CA TYR A 156 -19.98 -21.01 -8.72
C TYR A 156 -19.37 -19.92 -9.61
N GLY A 157 -18.05 -19.70 -9.51
CA GLY A 157 -17.30 -18.70 -10.23
C GLY A 157 -17.03 -17.43 -9.42
N GLY A 158 -15.92 -16.78 -9.73
CA GLY A 158 -15.46 -15.56 -9.07
C GLY A 158 -15.00 -15.74 -7.63
N ARG A 159 -14.72 -14.63 -6.97
CA ARG A 159 -14.28 -14.58 -5.55
C ARG A 159 -15.36 -13.99 -4.66
N VAL A 160 -15.45 -14.51 -3.45
CA VAL A 160 -16.37 -13.99 -2.41
C VAL A 160 -15.67 -12.83 -1.69
N THR A 161 -15.67 -11.67 -2.35
CA THR A 161 -15.02 -10.47 -1.81
C THR A 161 -15.87 -9.84 -0.71
N HIS A 162 -15.26 -9.56 0.44
CA HIS A 162 -15.93 -8.84 1.53
C HIS A 162 -16.17 -7.36 1.12
N PRO A 163 -17.30 -6.72 1.53
CA PRO A 163 -17.55 -5.29 1.22
C PRO A 163 -16.43 -4.33 1.68
N LEU A 164 -15.72 -4.67 2.76
CA LEU A 164 -14.52 -3.97 3.22
C LEU A 164 -13.22 -4.68 2.78
N GLY A 165 -13.25 -5.47 1.74
CA GLY A 165 -12.11 -6.13 1.13
C GLY A 165 -11.69 -5.42 -0.15
N PHE A 166 -10.89 -6.11 -0.94
CA PHE A 166 -10.32 -5.57 -2.17
C PHE A 166 -10.58 -6.51 -3.34
N VAL A 167 -10.62 -5.93 -4.54
CA VAL A 167 -10.59 -6.67 -5.79
C VAL A 167 -9.24 -6.47 -6.46
N ASP A 168 -8.76 -7.49 -7.16
CA ASP A 168 -7.60 -7.37 -8.03
C ASP A 168 -8.01 -6.63 -9.31
N ALA A 169 -7.44 -5.45 -9.52
CA ALA A 169 -7.79 -4.60 -10.65
C ALA A 169 -7.46 -5.24 -12.01
N TRP A 170 -6.40 -6.04 -12.09
CA TRP A 170 -6.05 -6.78 -13.31
C TRP A 170 -7.16 -7.75 -13.71
N VAL A 171 -7.59 -8.58 -12.78
CA VAL A 171 -8.64 -9.58 -13.02
C VAL A 171 -9.97 -8.88 -13.26
N TYR A 172 -10.31 -7.85 -12.50
CA TYR A 172 -11.55 -7.09 -12.65
C TYR A 172 -11.64 -6.38 -14.01
N ALA A 173 -10.52 -5.87 -14.52
CA ALA A 173 -10.43 -5.27 -15.85
C ALA A 173 -10.47 -6.29 -17.01
N GLY A 174 -10.63 -7.58 -16.71
CA GLY A 174 -10.71 -8.66 -17.70
C GLY A 174 -9.38 -9.32 -18.05
N GLY A 175 -8.34 -9.06 -17.28
CA GLY A 175 -7.04 -9.75 -17.42
C GLY A 175 -7.13 -11.22 -17.01
N ASP A 176 -6.29 -12.05 -17.63
CA ASP A 176 -6.17 -13.47 -17.29
C ASP A 176 -5.72 -13.63 -15.83
N PRO A 177 -6.47 -14.33 -14.97
CA PRO A 177 -6.06 -14.56 -13.58
C PRO A 177 -4.66 -15.18 -13.44
N ASP A 178 -4.25 -16.02 -14.40
CA ASP A 178 -2.93 -16.68 -14.42
C ASP A 178 -1.88 -15.90 -15.20
N GLY A 179 -2.22 -14.73 -15.76
CA GLY A 179 -1.34 -13.85 -16.53
C GLY A 179 -0.94 -12.58 -15.78
N GLY A 180 -0.49 -11.56 -16.54
CA GLY A 180 -0.09 -10.26 -15.99
C GLY A 180 1.22 -10.33 -15.20
N PHE A 181 2.19 -11.08 -15.68
CA PHE A 181 3.48 -11.27 -15.03
C PHE A 181 4.22 -9.95 -14.87
N THR A 182 4.66 -9.69 -13.65
CA THR A 182 5.39 -8.47 -13.28
C THR A 182 6.85 -8.74 -12.95
N SER A 183 7.24 -10.01 -12.84
CA SER A 183 8.63 -10.42 -12.60
C SER A 183 8.93 -11.69 -13.37
N ASP A 184 10.16 -11.81 -13.87
CA ASP A 184 10.68 -13.01 -14.54
C ASP A 184 12.06 -13.36 -13.97
N VAL A 185 12.16 -13.41 -12.64
CA VAL A 185 13.39 -13.79 -11.96
C VAL A 185 13.63 -15.27 -12.16
N LYS A 186 14.81 -15.64 -12.67
CA LYS A 186 15.22 -17.02 -12.96
C LYS A 186 14.44 -17.73 -14.07
N ASN A 187 13.83 -17.00 -15.00
CA ASN A 187 12.95 -17.52 -16.04
C ASN A 187 11.70 -18.24 -15.46
N GLU A 188 11.21 -17.73 -14.34
CA GLU A 188 9.95 -18.16 -13.70
C GLU A 188 9.00 -16.95 -13.66
N PRO A 189 8.23 -16.70 -14.75
CA PRO A 189 7.31 -15.58 -14.79
C PRO A 189 6.31 -15.65 -13.65
N ALA A 190 6.15 -14.54 -12.91
CA ALA A 190 5.25 -14.45 -11.78
C ALA A 190 4.58 -13.07 -11.71
N ARG A 191 3.32 -13.04 -11.31
CA ARG A 191 2.64 -11.80 -10.94
C ARG A 191 2.80 -11.61 -9.44
N LEU A 192 3.64 -10.66 -9.06
CA LEU A 192 4.00 -10.34 -7.67
C LEU A 192 3.54 -8.93 -7.28
N ASP A 193 3.41 -8.05 -8.28
CA ASP A 193 2.98 -6.66 -8.10
C ASP A 193 1.51 -6.53 -8.46
N TYR A 194 0.77 -5.84 -7.62
CA TYR A 194 -0.68 -5.73 -7.74
C TYR A 194 -1.18 -4.30 -7.56
N ALA A 195 -2.33 -4.04 -8.15
CA ALA A 195 -3.22 -2.95 -7.81
C ALA A 195 -4.51 -3.55 -7.26
N PHE A 196 -4.65 -3.53 -5.93
CA PHE A 196 -5.87 -3.95 -5.25
C PHE A 196 -6.74 -2.73 -4.95
N VAL A 197 -7.96 -2.74 -5.43
CA VAL A 197 -8.92 -1.63 -5.29
C VAL A 197 -10.00 -2.03 -4.30
N SER A 198 -10.31 -1.15 -3.32
CA SER A 198 -11.39 -1.43 -2.35
C SER A 198 -12.69 -1.76 -3.07
N ALA A 199 -13.44 -2.73 -2.53
CA ALA A 199 -14.64 -3.29 -3.19
C ALA A 199 -15.67 -2.23 -3.59
N GLY A 200 -15.77 -1.13 -2.83
CA GLY A 200 -16.65 0.01 -3.14
C GLY A 200 -16.25 0.80 -4.38
N LEU A 201 -14.99 0.73 -4.80
CA LEU A 201 -14.45 1.43 -5.98
C LEU A 201 -14.35 0.55 -7.23
N ARG A 202 -14.70 -0.73 -7.17
CA ARG A 202 -14.44 -1.67 -8.27
C ARG A 202 -15.03 -1.22 -9.61
N GLU A 203 -16.21 -0.58 -9.58
CA GLU A 203 -16.88 -0.10 -10.78
C GLU A 203 -16.18 1.11 -11.45
N CYS A 204 -15.24 1.74 -10.72
CA CYS A 204 -14.42 2.82 -11.25
C CYS A 204 -13.17 2.29 -11.99
N ILE A 205 -12.87 1.00 -11.92
CA ILE A 205 -11.73 0.41 -12.63
C ILE A 205 -12.00 0.46 -14.13
N ALA A 206 -11.32 1.34 -14.85
CA ALA A 206 -11.44 1.46 -16.30
C ALA A 206 -10.44 0.53 -17.02
N ARG A 207 -9.19 0.48 -16.52
CA ARG A 207 -8.14 -0.36 -17.11
C ARG A 207 -7.11 -0.74 -16.05
N CYS A 208 -6.52 -1.93 -16.19
CA CYS A 208 -5.31 -2.32 -15.50
C CYS A 208 -4.41 -3.08 -16.47
N TRP A 209 -3.12 -2.74 -16.53
CA TRP A 209 -2.17 -3.42 -17.43
C TRP A 209 -0.77 -3.42 -16.87
N VAL A 210 0.06 -4.34 -17.35
CA VAL A 210 1.49 -4.42 -17.06
C VAL A 210 2.26 -3.86 -18.25
N ASP A 211 3.24 -2.98 -18.02
CA ASP A 211 4.12 -2.47 -19.07
C ASP A 211 5.34 -3.40 -19.21
N GLU A 212 5.18 -4.43 -20.01
CA GLU A 212 6.20 -5.47 -20.23
C GLU A 212 7.47 -4.93 -20.92
N ALA A 213 7.42 -3.74 -21.52
CA ALA A 213 8.54 -3.13 -22.22
C ALA A 213 9.33 -2.13 -21.36
N ALA A 214 8.87 -1.85 -20.14
CA ALA A 214 9.54 -0.87 -19.28
C ALA A 214 10.95 -1.32 -18.89
N PRO A 215 12.00 -0.52 -19.17
CA PRO A 215 13.37 -0.87 -18.81
C PRO A 215 13.72 -0.45 -17.38
N GLY A 216 14.79 -1.02 -16.82
CA GLY A 216 15.45 -0.47 -15.63
C GLY A 216 15.10 -1.14 -14.30
N SER A 217 14.26 -2.18 -14.32
CA SER A 217 13.95 -3.00 -13.14
C SER A 217 13.81 -4.46 -13.54
N ASP A 218 13.96 -5.35 -12.59
CA ASP A 218 13.61 -6.77 -12.68
C ASP A 218 12.10 -7.02 -12.44
N HIS A 219 11.36 -5.95 -12.13
CA HIS A 219 9.89 -5.94 -12.08
C HIS A 219 9.29 -4.98 -13.09
N GLN A 220 8.13 -5.34 -13.63
CA GLN A 220 7.39 -4.55 -14.61
C GLN A 220 6.34 -3.67 -13.91
N PRO A 221 6.17 -2.40 -14.35
CA PRO A 221 5.18 -1.51 -13.75
C PRO A 221 3.75 -2.00 -13.99
N VAL A 222 2.94 -1.94 -12.94
CA VAL A 222 1.49 -2.12 -13.03
C VAL A 222 0.82 -0.76 -13.12
N TRP A 223 -0.01 -0.58 -14.12
CA TRP A 223 -0.78 0.62 -14.36
C TRP A 223 -2.26 0.38 -14.03
N LEU A 224 -2.86 1.33 -13.32
CA LEU A 224 -4.28 1.36 -13.00
C LEU A 224 -4.89 2.69 -13.44
N GLU A 225 -5.99 2.62 -14.17
CA GLU A 225 -6.81 3.77 -14.55
C GLU A 225 -8.18 3.64 -13.89
N LEU A 226 -8.58 4.67 -13.15
CA LEU A 226 -9.90 4.80 -12.56
C LEU A 226 -10.68 5.89 -13.30
N ALA A 227 -11.97 5.66 -13.59
CA ALA A 227 -12.87 6.59 -14.27
C ALA A 227 -13.84 7.26 -13.28
#